data_22ae5ff8ebbfd0899f0019325ac163ba
#
_entry.id   22ae5ff8ebbfd0899f0019325ac163ba
#
_cell.length_a   1.000
_cell.length_b   1.000
_cell.length_c   1.000
_cell.angle_alpha   90.00
_cell.angle_beta   90.00
_cell.angle_gamma   90.00
#
_symmetry.space_group_name_H-M   'P 1'
#
loop_
_entity.id
_entity.type
_entity.pdbx_description
1 polymer ?
#
loop_
_entity_poly.entity_id
_entity_poly.type
_entity_poly.pdbx_seq_one_letter_code
_entity_poly.pdbx_strand_id
1 'polypeptide(L)'
;LGPGTKISYAADWSEYFGHQPNDGTGDRIFHLDPLWADGNIDFVGIDDYTPLSDWRHSPDHADRAAGARSIYALAYLKANVEGGEHYDWYYASEEERLTQTRTPIEDTAHGEHWVFRPKDIRNWWANPHHDRIGGVRSETPTAWVPESKPVWLTETGCPAVDLGSNQPNLFFDPKSSESALPPGSTGARD
;
A
#
# COMPACT_ATOMS: atom_id res chain seq x y z
N LEU A 1 27.24 17.37 -6.53
CA LEU A 1 26.22 17.47 -5.48
C LEU A 1 26.89 18.04 -4.21
N GLY A 2 26.16 18.88 -3.44
CA GLY A 2 26.67 19.45 -2.18
C GLY A 2 26.69 18.42 -1.04
N PRO A 3 27.44 18.67 0.05
CA PRO A 3 27.62 17.71 1.15
C PRO A 3 26.34 17.40 1.95
N GLY A 4 25.25 18.12 1.70
CA GLY A 4 23.95 17.87 2.32
C GLY A 4 22.92 17.21 1.39
N THR A 5 23.33 16.85 0.17
CA THR A 5 22.42 16.22 -0.80
C THR A 5 22.12 14.79 -0.36
N LYS A 6 20.85 14.46 -0.30
CA LYS A 6 20.34 13.10 -0.05
C LYS A 6 20.03 12.39 -1.35
N ILE A 7 20.33 11.11 -1.42
CA ILE A 7 20.09 10.26 -2.58
C ILE A 7 19.19 9.11 -2.18
N SER A 8 18.15 8.86 -2.97
CA SER A 8 17.27 7.71 -2.83
C SER A 8 16.64 7.34 -4.16
N TYR A 9 15.90 6.28 -4.17
CA TYR A 9 14.93 5.88 -5.19
C TYR A 9 13.52 6.09 -4.60
N ALA A 10 12.62 6.68 -5.38
CA ALA A 10 11.21 6.79 -5.02
C ALA A 10 10.49 5.58 -5.65
N ALA A 11 10.19 4.59 -4.83
CA ALA A 11 9.50 3.40 -5.27
C ALA A 11 7.99 3.56 -5.07
N ASP A 12 7.21 3.08 -6.03
CA ASP A 12 5.76 3.00 -5.88
C ASP A 12 5.37 2.15 -4.66
N TRP A 13 4.26 2.47 -4.03
CA TRP A 13 3.73 1.74 -2.87
C TRP A 13 3.49 0.24 -3.14
N SER A 14 3.28 -0.14 -4.39
CA SER A 14 3.15 -1.54 -4.81
C SER A 14 4.49 -2.23 -5.10
N GLU A 15 5.61 -1.48 -5.12
CA GLU A 15 6.95 -1.96 -5.48
C GLU A 15 7.88 -2.03 -4.26
N TYR A 16 7.90 -1.00 -3.39
CA TYR A 16 8.91 -0.85 -2.34
C TYR A 16 9.02 -2.08 -1.43
N PHE A 17 7.90 -2.73 -1.14
CA PHE A 17 7.80 -3.80 -0.13
C PHE A 17 8.13 -5.19 -0.67
N GLY A 18 8.42 -5.32 -1.97
CA GLY A 18 8.81 -6.54 -2.64
C GLY A 18 7.96 -6.88 -3.86
N HIS A 19 8.48 -7.76 -4.69
CA HIS A 19 7.82 -8.24 -5.90
C HIS A 19 7.06 -9.52 -5.63
N GLN A 20 5.82 -9.58 -6.06
CA GLN A 20 4.99 -10.79 -6.10
C GLN A 20 4.64 -11.07 -7.56
N PRO A 21 5.20 -12.13 -8.17
CA PRO A 21 4.86 -12.52 -9.52
C PRO A 21 3.36 -12.82 -9.66
N ASN A 22 2.76 -12.36 -10.75
CA ASN A 22 1.35 -12.67 -11.05
C ASN A 22 1.24 -13.99 -11.83
N ASP A 23 1.84 -15.06 -11.30
CA ASP A 23 1.91 -16.38 -11.90
C ASP A 23 1.26 -17.47 -11.04
N GLY A 24 0.66 -17.07 -9.91
CA GLY A 24 -0.02 -17.98 -8.98
C GLY A 24 0.90 -18.77 -8.04
N THR A 25 2.21 -18.55 -8.08
CA THR A 25 3.17 -19.21 -7.17
C THR A 25 3.05 -18.72 -5.73
N GLY A 26 2.62 -17.47 -5.53
CA GLY A 26 2.64 -16.82 -4.23
C GLY A 26 4.04 -16.41 -3.76
N ASP A 27 5.01 -16.43 -4.67
CA ASP A 27 6.38 -16.03 -4.38
C ASP A 27 6.45 -14.58 -3.93
N ARG A 28 7.42 -14.29 -3.06
CA ARG A 28 7.73 -12.95 -2.59
C ARG A 28 9.23 -12.74 -2.63
N ILE A 29 9.65 -11.72 -3.38
CA ILE A 29 11.07 -11.38 -3.60
C ILE A 29 11.29 -9.93 -3.17
N PHE A 30 12.16 -9.70 -2.21
CA PHE A 30 12.54 -8.36 -1.75
C PHE A 30 13.63 -7.77 -2.65
N HIS A 31 13.28 -7.56 -3.91
CA HIS A 31 14.20 -7.24 -5.00
C HIS A 31 14.90 -5.88 -4.86
N LEU A 32 14.33 -4.93 -4.10
CA LEU A 32 14.93 -3.61 -3.83
C LEU A 32 15.84 -3.60 -2.59
N ASP A 33 15.89 -4.66 -1.81
CA ASP A 33 16.72 -4.69 -0.60
C ASP A 33 18.21 -4.44 -0.84
N PRO A 34 18.82 -4.95 -1.94
CA PRO A 34 20.21 -4.60 -2.24
C PRO A 34 20.40 -3.10 -2.52
N LEU A 35 19.41 -2.42 -3.11
CA LEU A 35 19.41 -0.99 -3.31
C LEU A 35 19.26 -0.25 -1.96
N TRP A 36 18.27 -0.64 -1.17
CA TRP A 36 18.05 -0.02 0.14
C TRP A 36 19.24 -0.18 1.09
N ALA A 37 19.96 -1.31 1.01
CA ALA A 37 21.14 -1.59 1.80
C ALA A 37 22.40 -0.84 1.34
N ASP A 38 22.42 -0.30 0.12
CA ASP A 38 23.58 0.39 -0.41
C ASP A 38 23.92 1.64 0.42
N GLY A 39 25.23 1.80 0.74
CA GLY A 39 25.73 2.91 1.55
C GLY A 39 25.58 4.30 0.93
N ASN A 40 25.30 4.39 -0.37
CA ASN A 40 25.06 5.64 -1.08
C ASN A 40 23.57 6.04 -1.09
N ILE A 41 22.68 5.18 -0.62
CA ILE A 41 21.27 5.47 -0.45
C ILE A 41 21.03 6.00 0.97
N ASP A 42 20.44 7.16 1.09
CA ASP A 42 20.24 7.84 2.37
C ASP A 42 18.94 7.47 3.09
N PHE A 43 17.89 7.11 2.35
CA PHE A 43 16.57 6.80 2.88
C PHE A 43 15.78 5.88 1.93
N VAL A 44 14.75 5.24 2.44
CA VAL A 44 13.76 4.52 1.62
C VAL A 44 12.72 5.53 1.17
N GLY A 45 12.60 5.77 -0.13
CA GLY A 45 11.58 6.65 -0.71
C GLY A 45 10.36 5.84 -1.13
N ILE A 46 9.17 6.27 -0.75
CA ILE A 46 7.92 5.61 -1.11
C ILE A 46 6.94 6.65 -1.66
N ASP A 47 6.44 6.40 -2.87
CA ASP A 47 5.29 7.12 -3.42
C ASP A 47 4.04 6.41 -2.93
N ASP A 48 3.43 6.96 -1.84
CA ASP A 48 2.34 6.31 -1.11
C ASP A 48 0.97 6.86 -1.53
N TYR A 49 0.28 6.06 -2.32
CA TYR A 49 -1.09 6.28 -2.75
C TYR A 49 -2.03 5.16 -2.28
N THR A 50 -1.80 4.65 -1.08
CA THR A 50 -2.62 3.57 -0.50
C THR A 50 -3.99 4.07 -0.03
N PRO A 51 -5.07 3.26 -0.18
CA PRO A 51 -6.42 3.63 0.23
C PRO A 51 -6.54 3.97 1.71
N LEU A 52 -7.24 5.07 2.03
CA LEU A 52 -7.59 5.46 3.40
C LEU A 52 -9.08 5.29 3.71
N SER A 53 -9.87 4.80 2.76
CA SER A 53 -11.29 4.51 2.92
C SER A 53 -11.76 3.45 1.94
N ASP A 54 -12.93 2.88 2.23
CA ASP A 54 -13.69 2.02 1.32
C ASP A 54 -15.18 2.41 1.39
N TRP A 55 -15.42 3.71 1.20
CA TRP A 55 -16.71 4.34 1.34
C TRP A 55 -17.61 4.09 0.13
N ARG A 56 -18.93 4.00 0.36
CA ARG A 56 -19.94 3.93 -0.70
C ARG A 56 -21.02 4.99 -0.46
N HIS A 57 -21.67 5.43 -1.53
CA HIS A 57 -22.82 6.36 -1.42
C HIS A 57 -24.05 5.70 -0.82
N SER A 58 -24.22 4.39 -0.97
CA SER A 58 -25.27 3.66 -0.27
C SER A 58 -25.09 3.78 1.24
N PRO A 59 -26.19 3.93 2.01
CA PRO A 59 -26.10 3.88 3.47
C PRO A 59 -25.71 2.49 4.00
N ASP A 60 -25.91 1.45 3.21
CA ASP A 60 -25.65 0.06 3.58
C ASP A 60 -24.32 -0.40 2.97
N HIS A 61 -23.20 -0.06 3.64
CA HIS A 61 -21.87 -0.49 3.24
C HIS A 61 -21.00 -0.87 4.45
N ALA A 62 -19.95 -1.66 4.21
CA ALA A 62 -19.14 -2.29 5.23
C ALA A 62 -18.57 -1.31 6.27
N ASP A 63 -17.97 -0.19 5.86
CA ASP A 63 -17.34 0.75 6.78
C ASP A 63 -18.36 1.49 7.65
N ARG A 64 -19.54 1.78 7.09
CA ARG A 64 -20.64 2.36 7.86
C ARG A 64 -21.19 1.36 8.88
N ALA A 65 -21.33 0.11 8.49
CA ALA A 65 -21.73 -0.98 9.39
C ALA A 65 -20.69 -1.18 10.51
N ALA A 66 -19.41 -0.96 10.22
CA ALA A 66 -18.34 -0.95 11.21
C ALA A 66 -18.29 0.31 12.10
N GLY A 67 -19.17 1.29 11.88
CA GLY A 67 -19.33 2.46 12.73
C GLY A 67 -18.73 3.76 12.20
N ALA A 68 -18.14 3.76 10.99
CA ALA A 68 -17.69 4.99 10.36
C ALA A 68 -18.88 5.91 10.04
N ARG A 69 -18.75 7.20 10.35
CA ARG A 69 -19.85 8.15 10.20
C ARG A 69 -19.81 8.97 8.92
N SER A 70 -18.62 9.15 8.37
CA SER A 70 -18.36 9.93 7.17
C SER A 70 -17.01 9.56 6.61
N ILE A 71 -16.87 9.63 5.28
CA ILE A 71 -15.57 9.50 4.60
C ILE A 71 -14.57 10.58 5.07
N TYR A 72 -15.06 11.75 5.48
CA TYR A 72 -14.22 12.86 5.96
C TYR A 72 -13.91 12.78 7.47
N ALA A 73 -14.38 11.77 8.17
CA ALA A 73 -14.10 11.63 9.60
C ALA A 73 -12.61 11.33 9.82
N LEU A 74 -11.86 12.29 10.41
CA LEU A 74 -10.42 12.14 10.61
C LEU A 74 -10.04 10.88 11.39
N ALA A 75 -10.84 10.48 12.38
CA ALA A 75 -10.59 9.25 13.14
C ALA A 75 -10.69 8.01 12.27
N TYR A 76 -11.63 7.98 11.32
CA TYR A 76 -11.77 6.89 10.34
C TYR A 76 -10.58 6.83 9.38
N LEU A 77 -10.20 7.97 8.78
CA LEU A 77 -9.04 8.04 7.88
C LEU A 77 -7.74 7.64 8.60
N LYS A 78 -7.54 8.12 9.85
CA LYS A 78 -6.37 7.75 10.66
C LYS A 78 -6.33 6.26 11.01
N ALA A 79 -7.47 5.64 11.28
CA ALA A 79 -7.55 4.21 11.56
C ALA A 79 -7.14 3.37 10.32
N ASN A 80 -7.36 3.91 9.12
CA ASN A 80 -7.00 3.27 7.86
C ASN A 80 -5.56 3.58 7.40
N VAL A 81 -4.75 4.30 8.14
CA VAL A 81 -3.31 4.42 7.86
C VAL A 81 -2.60 3.09 8.11
N GLU A 82 -2.88 2.44 9.24
CA GLU A 82 -2.44 1.08 9.57
C GLU A 82 -3.70 0.18 9.69
N GLY A 83 -4.48 0.09 8.61
CA GLY A 83 -5.74 -0.65 8.57
C GLY A 83 -6.40 -0.60 7.18
N GLY A 84 -7.47 -1.35 7.00
CA GLY A 84 -8.28 -1.37 5.79
C GLY A 84 -7.63 -2.08 4.60
N GLU A 85 -7.97 -1.63 3.38
CA GLU A 85 -7.45 -2.23 2.15
C GLU A 85 -5.92 -2.15 2.08
N HIS A 86 -5.29 -3.25 1.66
CA HIS A 86 -3.84 -3.46 1.60
C HIS A 86 -3.13 -3.54 2.97
N TYR A 87 -3.87 -3.51 4.07
CA TYR A 87 -3.38 -3.81 5.40
C TYR A 87 -4.08 -5.04 6.00
N ASP A 88 -5.38 -4.94 6.24
CA ASP A 88 -6.15 -6.04 6.83
C ASP A 88 -6.67 -7.02 5.78
N TRP A 89 -6.99 -6.50 4.59
CA TRP A 89 -7.65 -7.23 3.51
C TRP A 89 -7.36 -6.61 2.14
N TYR A 90 -7.75 -7.33 1.10
CA TYR A 90 -7.71 -6.89 -0.29
C TYR A 90 -8.94 -7.39 -1.05
N TYR A 91 -9.17 -6.87 -2.24
CA TYR A 91 -10.15 -7.39 -3.18
C TYR A 91 -9.46 -8.25 -4.23
N ALA A 92 -9.86 -9.53 -4.34
CA ALA A 92 -9.30 -10.45 -5.31
C ALA A 92 -9.87 -10.23 -6.74
N SER A 93 -10.98 -9.49 -6.85
CA SER A 93 -11.60 -9.16 -8.12
C SER A 93 -12.43 -7.87 -8.04
N GLU A 94 -12.78 -7.31 -9.21
CA GLU A 94 -13.71 -6.18 -9.30
C GLU A 94 -15.12 -6.52 -8.78
N GLU A 95 -15.56 -7.77 -8.92
CA GLU A 95 -16.85 -8.21 -8.36
C GLU A 95 -16.82 -8.16 -6.83
N GLU A 96 -15.73 -8.61 -6.22
CA GLU A 96 -15.53 -8.51 -4.77
C GLU A 96 -15.50 -7.04 -4.30
N ARG A 97 -14.87 -6.16 -5.07
CA ARG A 97 -14.87 -4.72 -4.79
C ARG A 97 -16.29 -4.12 -4.85
N LEU A 98 -17.09 -4.50 -5.83
CA LEU A 98 -18.48 -4.04 -5.95
C LEU A 98 -19.34 -4.52 -4.77
N THR A 99 -19.16 -5.75 -4.34
CA THR A 99 -19.93 -6.36 -3.24
C THR A 99 -19.34 -6.12 -1.86
N GLN A 100 -18.15 -5.50 -1.78
CA GLN A 100 -17.36 -5.36 -0.56
C GLN A 100 -17.05 -6.70 0.13
N THR A 101 -16.80 -7.73 -0.67
CA THR A 101 -16.35 -9.04 -0.19
C THR A 101 -14.84 -8.99 0.04
N ARG A 102 -14.44 -8.76 1.28
CA ARG A 102 -13.04 -8.50 1.67
C ARG A 102 -12.30 -9.78 1.96
N THR A 103 -11.17 -10.04 1.28
CA THR A 103 -10.31 -11.19 1.52
C THR A 103 -9.20 -10.79 2.52
N PRO A 104 -9.09 -11.45 3.68
CA PRO A 104 -8.05 -11.13 4.66
C PRO A 104 -6.64 -11.33 4.11
N ILE A 105 -5.69 -10.47 4.52
CA ILE A 105 -4.27 -10.66 4.24
C ILE A 105 -3.63 -11.32 5.44
N GLU A 106 -3.40 -12.62 5.34
CA GLU A 106 -2.86 -13.44 6.43
C GLU A 106 -1.73 -14.34 5.93
N ASP A 107 -0.65 -14.37 6.69
CA ASP A 107 0.40 -15.38 6.58
C ASP A 107 0.26 -16.37 7.73
N THR A 108 -0.40 -17.48 7.46
CA THR A 108 -0.64 -18.52 8.46
C THR A 108 0.59 -19.41 8.69
N ALA A 109 1.55 -19.39 7.76
CA ALA A 109 2.73 -20.25 7.82
C ALA A 109 3.81 -19.70 8.77
N HIS A 110 4.00 -18.37 8.76
CA HIS A 110 5.08 -17.72 9.52
C HIS A 110 4.60 -16.59 10.43
N GLY A 111 3.33 -16.17 10.33
CA GLY A 111 2.79 -15.03 11.07
C GLY A 111 3.35 -13.68 10.64
N GLU A 112 4.01 -13.63 9.49
CA GLU A 112 4.63 -12.43 8.92
C GLU A 112 3.66 -11.78 7.93
N HIS A 113 2.47 -11.37 8.38
CA HIS A 113 1.41 -10.80 7.52
C HIS A 113 1.90 -9.61 6.69
N TRP A 114 2.80 -8.80 7.27
CA TRP A 114 3.39 -7.61 6.65
C TRP A 114 4.10 -7.89 5.32
N VAL A 115 4.58 -9.12 5.11
CA VAL A 115 5.21 -9.55 3.83
C VAL A 115 4.25 -9.40 2.65
N PHE A 116 2.96 -9.49 2.88
CA PHE A 116 1.89 -9.39 1.87
C PHE A 116 1.08 -8.09 1.99
N ARG A 117 1.48 -7.16 2.86
CA ARG A 117 0.76 -5.94 3.18
C ARG A 117 1.54 -4.71 2.72
N PRO A 118 1.31 -4.19 1.50
CA PRO A 118 2.04 -3.00 1.03
C PRO A 118 1.84 -1.77 1.91
N LYS A 119 0.81 -1.76 2.74
CA LYS A 119 0.49 -0.67 3.66
C LYS A 119 1.13 -0.81 5.04
N ASP A 120 1.71 -1.96 5.35
CA ASP A 120 2.35 -2.22 6.65
C ASP A 120 3.84 -1.82 6.63
N ILE A 121 4.08 -0.53 6.36
CA ILE A 121 5.42 0.07 6.28
C ILE A 121 6.19 -0.14 7.58
N ARG A 122 5.52 -0.08 8.73
CA ARG A 122 6.15 -0.21 10.05
C ARG A 122 6.81 -1.57 10.24
N ASN A 123 6.06 -2.65 10.00
CA ASN A 123 6.60 -3.99 10.18
C ASN A 123 7.58 -4.36 9.07
N TRP A 124 7.36 -3.92 7.84
CA TRP A 124 8.34 -4.05 6.77
C TRP A 124 9.68 -3.41 7.17
N TRP A 125 9.68 -2.19 7.70
CA TRP A 125 10.87 -1.46 8.10
C TRP A 125 11.60 -2.09 9.31
N ALA A 126 10.85 -2.63 10.27
CA ALA A 126 11.37 -3.08 11.55
C ALA A 126 11.83 -4.55 11.57
N ASN A 127 11.57 -5.32 10.52
CA ASN A 127 11.89 -6.75 10.48
C ASN A 127 12.94 -7.10 9.42
N PRO A 128 13.71 -8.20 9.61
CA PRO A 128 14.55 -8.75 8.55
C PRO A 128 13.67 -9.34 7.45
N HIS A 129 14.10 -9.17 6.21
CA HIS A 129 13.37 -9.69 5.05
C HIS A 129 13.91 -11.06 4.62
N HIS A 130 13.01 -11.94 4.25
CA HIS A 130 13.34 -13.27 3.74
C HIS A 130 12.53 -13.57 2.50
N ASP A 131 13.20 -13.79 1.38
CA ASP A 131 12.52 -14.20 0.15
C ASP A 131 11.72 -15.48 0.35
N ARG A 132 10.64 -15.62 -0.38
CA ARG A 132 9.79 -16.80 -0.40
C ARG A 132 9.65 -17.28 -1.84
N ILE A 133 10.27 -18.40 -2.13
CA ILE A 133 10.32 -18.98 -3.48
C ILE A 133 9.79 -20.42 -3.43
N GLY A 134 8.86 -20.74 -4.31
CA GLY A 134 8.22 -22.05 -4.33
C GLY A 134 7.48 -22.39 -3.03
N GLY A 135 6.94 -21.38 -2.34
CA GLY A 135 6.27 -21.54 -1.05
C GLY A 135 7.23 -21.72 0.14
N VAL A 136 8.54 -21.58 -0.06
CA VAL A 136 9.55 -21.75 0.98
C VAL A 136 10.15 -20.38 1.37
N ARG A 137 10.06 -20.05 2.65
CA ARG A 137 10.75 -18.89 3.23
C ARG A 137 12.25 -19.19 3.34
N SER A 138 13.09 -18.32 2.77
CA SER A 138 14.55 -18.43 2.90
C SER A 138 14.99 -18.42 4.37
N GLU A 139 15.94 -19.28 4.75
CA GLU A 139 16.56 -19.21 6.07
C GLU A 139 17.51 -18.02 6.19
N THR A 140 18.09 -17.59 5.07
CA THR A 140 19.01 -16.45 5.02
C THR A 140 18.22 -15.17 4.73
N PRO A 141 18.37 -14.14 5.56
CA PRO A 141 17.76 -12.83 5.26
C PRO A 141 18.41 -12.21 4.03
N THR A 142 17.68 -11.26 3.43
CA THR A 142 18.19 -10.41 2.34
C THR A 142 19.26 -9.42 2.85
N ALA A 143 19.67 -8.46 2.00
CA ALA A 143 20.60 -7.41 2.37
C ALA A 143 20.00 -6.34 3.30
N TRP A 144 18.68 -6.30 3.47
CA TRP A 144 18.01 -5.32 4.32
C TRP A 144 18.42 -5.48 5.79
N VAL A 145 18.77 -4.35 6.41
CA VAL A 145 19.01 -4.27 7.85
C VAL A 145 17.86 -3.50 8.49
N PRO A 146 17.09 -4.11 9.40
CA PRO A 146 15.96 -3.44 10.05
C PRO A 146 16.33 -2.08 10.62
N GLU A 147 15.44 -1.10 10.45
CA GLU A 147 15.55 0.26 10.98
C GLU A 147 16.82 1.04 10.54
N SER A 148 17.59 0.53 9.57
CA SER A 148 18.87 1.11 9.18
C SER A 148 18.76 2.45 8.46
N LYS A 149 17.61 2.75 7.85
CA LYS A 149 17.36 3.98 7.09
C LYS A 149 15.99 4.56 7.40
N PRO A 150 15.84 5.89 7.42
CA PRO A 150 14.52 6.49 7.54
C PRO A 150 13.68 6.20 6.31
N VAL A 151 12.36 6.13 6.49
CA VAL A 151 11.38 6.09 5.41
C VAL A 151 10.84 7.49 5.17
N TRP A 152 10.81 7.92 3.91
CA TRP A 152 10.22 9.17 3.48
C TRP A 152 9.10 8.88 2.47
N LEU A 153 7.93 9.45 2.69
CA LEU A 153 6.89 9.48 1.67
C LEU A 153 7.29 10.59 0.69
N THR A 154 7.79 10.17 -0.47
CA THR A 154 8.28 11.07 -1.53
C THR A 154 7.13 11.67 -2.31
N GLU A 155 6.04 10.92 -2.44
CA GLU A 155 4.75 11.39 -2.91
C GLU A 155 3.64 10.86 -2.01
N THR A 156 2.56 11.62 -1.86
CA THR A 156 1.33 11.17 -1.20
C THR A 156 0.19 12.10 -1.58
N GLY A 157 -1.01 11.58 -1.68
CA GLY A 157 -2.19 12.39 -2.03
C GLY A 157 -3.37 11.54 -2.46
N CYS A 158 -4.37 12.21 -2.98
CA CYS A 158 -5.52 11.59 -3.64
C CYS A 158 -6.14 12.58 -4.63
N PRO A 159 -6.92 12.13 -5.62
CA PRO A 159 -7.66 13.04 -6.48
C PRO A 159 -8.66 13.87 -5.65
N ALA A 160 -8.75 15.17 -5.93
CA ALA A 160 -9.67 16.10 -5.26
C ALA A 160 -11.10 15.95 -5.79
N VAL A 161 -11.64 14.75 -5.67
CA VAL A 161 -13.01 14.39 -6.05
C VAL A 161 -13.65 13.53 -4.98
N ASP A 162 -14.98 13.44 -4.99
CA ASP A 162 -15.72 12.57 -4.09
C ASP A 162 -15.20 11.11 -4.19
N LEU A 163 -15.07 10.45 -3.06
CA LEU A 163 -14.48 9.13 -2.90
C LEU A 163 -12.97 9.04 -3.24
N GLY A 164 -12.25 10.16 -3.39
CA GLY A 164 -10.84 10.17 -3.76
C GLY A 164 -9.95 9.33 -2.83
N SER A 165 -10.23 9.29 -1.55
CA SER A 165 -9.49 8.50 -0.56
C SER A 165 -9.72 6.98 -0.64
N ASN A 166 -10.69 6.49 -1.44
CA ASN A 166 -10.88 5.07 -1.70
C ASN A 166 -9.80 4.51 -2.63
N GLN A 167 -9.37 5.29 -3.61
CA GLN A 167 -8.34 4.92 -4.58
C GLN A 167 -7.45 6.13 -4.87
N PRO A 168 -6.56 6.50 -3.95
CA PRO A 168 -5.70 7.67 -4.06
C PRO A 168 -4.75 7.63 -5.26
N ASN A 169 -4.42 6.45 -5.75
CA ASN A 169 -3.57 6.21 -6.91
C ASN A 169 -4.24 6.54 -8.26
N LEU A 170 -5.55 6.82 -8.28
CA LEU A 170 -6.21 7.23 -9.52
C LEU A 170 -5.93 8.70 -9.81
N PHE A 171 -5.77 8.98 -11.10
CA PHE A 171 -5.55 10.32 -11.62
C PHE A 171 -6.80 10.81 -12.35
N PHE A 172 -7.31 11.96 -11.98
CA PHE A 172 -8.46 12.57 -12.64
C PHE A 172 -8.09 13.90 -13.31
N ASP A 173 -7.91 13.85 -14.62
CA ASP A 173 -7.82 15.02 -15.52
C ASP A 173 -8.67 14.76 -16.76
N PRO A 174 -9.78 15.51 -16.96
CA PRO A 174 -10.66 15.31 -18.12
C PRO A 174 -9.97 15.45 -19.49
N LYS A 175 -8.74 15.96 -19.52
CA LYS A 175 -7.93 16.12 -20.72
C LYS A 175 -6.96 14.97 -20.97
N SER A 176 -6.78 14.07 -20.03
CA SER A 176 -5.89 12.91 -20.11
C SER A 176 -6.64 11.67 -20.54
N SER A 177 -6.04 10.88 -21.44
CA SER A 177 -6.55 9.56 -21.82
C SER A 177 -6.42 8.52 -20.69
N GLU A 178 -5.62 8.80 -19.68
CA GLU A 178 -5.40 7.93 -18.51
C GLU A 178 -6.27 8.34 -17.32
N SER A 179 -7.15 9.35 -17.53
CA SER A 179 -8.03 9.86 -16.48
C SER A 179 -9.04 8.80 -16.04
N ALA A 180 -9.12 8.57 -14.74
CA ALA A 180 -10.09 7.66 -14.13
C ALA A 180 -10.66 8.26 -12.84
N LEU A 181 -11.88 7.90 -12.52
CA LEU A 181 -12.55 8.24 -11.26
C LEU A 181 -12.58 7.03 -10.34
N PRO A 182 -12.51 7.23 -9.02
CA PRO A 182 -12.81 6.18 -8.07
C PRO A 182 -14.18 5.55 -8.37
N PRO A 183 -14.33 4.22 -8.31
CA PRO A 183 -15.60 3.55 -8.54
C PRO A 183 -16.74 4.14 -7.71
N GLY A 184 -17.81 4.54 -8.38
CA GLY A 184 -18.96 5.20 -7.75
C GLY A 184 -18.80 6.72 -7.54
N SER A 185 -17.64 7.30 -7.80
CA SER A 185 -17.46 8.76 -7.76
C SER A 185 -18.28 9.44 -8.87
N THR A 186 -18.80 10.61 -8.56
CA THR A 186 -19.50 11.47 -9.52
C THR A 186 -18.55 12.45 -10.22
N GLY A 187 -17.30 12.52 -9.77
CA GLY A 187 -16.34 13.53 -10.17
C GLY A 187 -16.58 14.90 -9.56
N ALA A 188 -17.48 15.00 -8.59
CA ALA A 188 -17.67 16.23 -7.85
C ALA A 188 -16.37 16.57 -7.10
N ARG A 189 -15.97 17.83 -7.14
CA ARG A 189 -14.82 18.29 -6.36
C ARG A 189 -15.19 18.38 -4.87
N ASP A 190 -14.33 17.86 -4.04
CA ASP A 190 -14.38 18.00 -2.59
C ASP A 190 -13.75 19.32 -2.13
#